data_9dfc702c95a3dd4425e48b7ca432b9b1
#
_entry.id   9dfc702c95a3dd4425e48b7ca432b9b1
#
_cell.length_a   1.000
_cell.length_b   1.000
_cell.length_c   1.000
_cell.angle_alpha   90.00
_cell.angle_beta   90.00
_cell.angle_gamma   90.00
#
_symmetry.space_group_name_H-M   'P 1'
#
loop_
_entity.id
_entity.type
_entity.pdbx_description
1 polymer ?
#
loop_
_entity_poly.entity_id
_entity_poly.type
_entity_poly.pdbx_seq_one_letter_code
_entity_poly.pdbx_strand_id
1 'polypeptide(L)'
;MSASTLTPPPAHLGRAKLILFLTIFVAMLGLSVLFPIFGPLSRQLGLSESQTGWFSTAYSLMQFVFSPIWGARSERIGRKPVLVMGLIGFSLSFGLFAIVADLGLRGVLSSTLLFGLLVGARFLGGILSSATLPTAQAMMADLTDRGNRAAAMGLIGAAFGLGVIFGPGLGGVLANFGLTVPVYFSAGLGLVTALLARLTLRETREPGTSAPAAGNRFALARGPIVVFLVISALFTLASVGMEQTISFYVQDNLHLTVAQTPQVVGGMLALFGLISAAVQGGAIRPLSKKLSPTMLIPAGLIVMGAGMFALSAASVFWTMAGSLALIGIGSAILGPSLSAALSLSVNEHQQGQVAGLNSSALALGRMTGPLIGTGLYQSVSHHAPYIFSGGVLVALLAVVALARPQVRTPAPG
;
A
#
# COMPACT_ATOMS: atom_id res chain seq x y z
N MET A 1 0.24 -45.70 11.67
CA MET A 1 0.36 -44.24 11.69
C MET A 1 1.84 -43.89 11.55
N SER A 2 2.29 -43.63 10.34
CA SER A 2 3.69 -43.27 10.05
C SER A 2 3.85 -41.78 10.29
N ALA A 3 4.63 -41.42 11.30
CA ALA A 3 5.04 -40.02 11.53
C ALA A 3 5.87 -39.56 10.32
N SER A 4 5.31 -38.71 9.47
CA SER A 4 6.04 -38.05 8.43
C SER A 4 7.06 -37.14 9.10
N THR A 5 8.31 -37.58 9.14
CA THR A 5 9.45 -36.73 9.52
C THR A 5 9.51 -35.56 8.56
N LEU A 6 9.05 -34.39 9.04
CA LEU A 6 9.21 -33.13 8.34
C LEU A 6 10.70 -32.85 8.22
N THR A 7 11.30 -33.23 7.10
CA THR A 7 12.65 -32.78 6.75
C THR A 7 12.61 -31.26 6.65
N PRO A 8 13.43 -30.52 7.43
CA PRO A 8 13.47 -29.06 7.33
C PRO A 8 13.81 -28.66 5.88
N PRO A 9 13.14 -27.62 5.36
CA PRO A 9 13.40 -27.17 4.00
C PRO A 9 14.88 -26.85 3.86
N PRO A 10 15.53 -27.18 2.73
CA PRO A 10 16.95 -26.94 2.54
C PRO A 10 17.28 -25.47 2.78
N ALA A 11 18.37 -25.19 3.48
CA ALA A 11 18.74 -23.85 3.99
C ALA A 11 18.71 -22.73 2.92
N HIS A 12 18.92 -23.06 1.64
CA HIS A 12 18.81 -22.12 0.53
C HIS A 12 17.36 -21.63 0.29
N LEU A 13 16.34 -22.48 0.56
CA LEU A 13 14.94 -22.13 0.37
C LEU A 13 14.47 -21.14 1.45
N GLY A 14 14.91 -21.33 2.69
CA GLY A 14 14.65 -20.39 3.79
C GLY A 14 15.25 -19.00 3.53
N ARG A 15 16.49 -18.97 3.04
CA ARG A 15 17.17 -17.71 2.65
C ARG A 15 16.45 -16.99 1.51
N ALA A 16 16.01 -17.71 0.48
CA ALA A 16 15.27 -17.11 -0.64
C ALA A 16 13.96 -16.48 -0.16
N LYS A 17 13.18 -17.18 0.66
CA LYS A 17 11.93 -16.64 1.25
C LYS A 17 12.17 -15.40 2.11
N LEU A 18 13.25 -15.38 2.90
CA LEU A 18 13.65 -14.23 3.70
C LEU A 18 13.99 -13.01 2.81
N ILE A 19 14.75 -13.20 1.74
CA ILE A 19 15.09 -12.11 0.82
C ILE A 19 13.83 -11.56 0.11
N LEU A 20 12.91 -12.42 -0.31
CA LEU A 20 11.65 -11.99 -0.90
C LEU A 20 10.78 -11.24 0.13
N PHE A 21 10.75 -11.68 1.37
CA PHE A 21 10.13 -10.94 2.48
C PHE A 21 10.75 -9.56 2.64
N LEU A 22 12.08 -9.48 2.75
CA LEU A 22 12.81 -8.21 2.88
C LEU A 22 12.58 -7.30 1.67
N THR A 23 12.51 -7.84 0.47
CA THR A 23 12.21 -7.07 -0.76
C THR A 23 10.88 -6.34 -0.66
N ILE A 24 9.82 -7.03 -0.25
CA ILE A 24 8.49 -6.43 -0.10
C ILE A 24 8.44 -5.47 1.10
N PHE A 25 9.01 -5.89 2.22
CA PHE A 25 9.11 -5.08 3.42
C PHE A 25 9.79 -3.72 3.14
N VAL A 26 10.95 -3.74 2.50
CA VAL A 26 11.72 -2.53 2.17
C VAL A 26 11.00 -1.65 1.17
N ALA A 27 10.37 -2.23 0.14
CA ALA A 27 9.59 -1.48 -0.83
C ALA A 27 8.41 -0.75 -0.15
N MET A 28 7.69 -1.40 0.75
CA MET A 28 6.55 -0.82 1.45
C MET A 28 6.98 0.17 2.53
N LEU A 29 8.01 -0.15 3.29
CA LEU A 29 8.61 0.74 4.27
C LEU A 29 9.06 2.05 3.63
N GLY A 30 9.79 1.98 2.51
CA GLY A 30 10.27 3.18 1.82
C GLY A 30 9.15 4.04 1.27
N LEU A 31 8.06 3.46 0.78
CA LEU A 31 6.88 4.24 0.35
C LEU A 31 6.21 4.94 1.52
N SER A 32 6.01 4.25 2.64
CA SER A 32 5.29 4.78 3.80
C SER A 32 6.11 5.74 4.67
N VAL A 33 7.44 5.67 4.62
CA VAL A 33 8.36 6.66 5.23
C VAL A 33 8.05 8.09 4.78
N LEU A 34 7.50 8.28 3.58
CA LEU A 34 7.21 9.59 3.01
C LEU A 34 6.00 10.28 3.65
N PHE A 35 5.03 9.55 4.20
CA PHE A 35 3.79 10.14 4.70
C PHE A 35 3.98 11.23 5.76
N PRO A 36 4.80 11.04 6.81
CA PRO A 36 5.00 12.08 7.81
C PRO A 36 5.80 13.29 7.32
N ILE A 37 6.58 13.14 6.23
CA ILE A 37 7.46 14.19 5.72
C ILE A 37 6.87 14.97 4.53
N PHE A 38 5.84 14.45 3.85
CA PHE A 38 5.29 15.11 2.66
C PHE A 38 4.82 16.54 2.93
N GLY A 39 4.06 16.78 3.99
CA GLY A 39 3.60 18.12 4.34
C GLY A 39 4.75 19.08 4.65
N PRO A 40 5.59 18.79 5.66
CA PRO A 40 6.73 19.61 6.02
C PRO A 40 7.70 19.88 4.87
N LEU A 41 8.06 18.84 4.11
CA LEU A 41 8.99 18.97 2.99
C LEU A 41 8.41 19.84 1.89
N SER A 42 7.16 19.62 1.49
CA SER A 42 6.52 20.41 0.43
C SER A 42 6.40 21.88 0.81
N ARG A 43 6.08 22.19 2.06
CA ARG A 43 6.02 23.57 2.55
C ARG A 43 7.37 24.25 2.54
N GLN A 44 8.44 23.55 2.94
CA GLN A 44 9.80 24.10 2.83
C GLN A 44 10.23 24.34 1.38
N LEU A 45 9.77 23.50 0.46
CA LEU A 45 10.04 23.63 -0.97
C LEU A 45 9.16 24.68 -1.66
N GLY A 46 8.22 25.32 -0.95
CA GLY A 46 7.27 26.26 -1.52
C GLY A 46 6.27 25.64 -2.49
N LEU A 47 5.98 24.34 -2.34
CA LEU A 47 5.04 23.59 -3.16
C LEU A 47 3.65 23.56 -2.51
N SER A 48 2.60 23.61 -3.33
CA SER A 48 1.23 23.51 -2.84
C SER A 48 0.87 22.08 -2.44
N GLU A 49 -0.20 21.92 -1.66
CA GLU A 49 -0.71 20.63 -1.24
C GLU A 49 -1.11 19.76 -2.46
N SER A 50 -1.79 20.35 -3.44
CA SER A 50 -2.15 19.62 -4.68
C SER A 50 -0.92 19.19 -5.49
N GLN A 51 0.15 19.98 -5.52
CA GLN A 51 1.42 19.56 -6.14
C GLN A 51 2.02 18.35 -5.41
N THR A 52 1.91 18.29 -4.09
CA THR A 52 2.37 17.14 -3.30
C THR A 52 1.59 15.87 -3.63
N GLY A 53 0.29 15.98 -3.90
CA GLY A 53 -0.55 14.84 -4.33
C GLY A 53 -0.03 14.17 -5.60
N TRP A 54 0.56 14.95 -6.52
CA TRP A 54 1.16 14.41 -7.75
C TRP A 54 2.32 13.45 -7.52
N PHE A 55 3.07 13.57 -6.41
CA PHE A 55 4.19 12.66 -6.13
C PHE A 55 3.73 11.20 -5.96
N SER A 56 2.63 10.99 -5.25
CA SER A 56 2.06 9.66 -5.06
C SER A 56 1.24 9.20 -6.25
N THR A 57 0.49 10.11 -6.88
CA THR A 57 -0.31 9.81 -8.07
C THR A 57 0.57 9.42 -9.26
N ALA A 58 1.63 10.17 -9.55
CA ALA A 58 2.56 9.87 -10.64
C ALA A 58 3.17 8.48 -10.50
N TYR A 59 3.62 8.15 -9.29
CA TYR A 59 4.14 6.82 -8.97
C TYR A 59 3.08 5.73 -9.16
N SER A 60 1.89 5.92 -8.59
CA SER A 60 0.82 4.92 -8.63
C SER A 60 0.25 4.72 -10.03
N LEU A 61 0.14 5.78 -10.83
CA LEU A 61 -0.28 5.72 -12.23
C LEU A 61 0.67 4.86 -13.06
N MET A 62 1.97 5.11 -12.93
CA MET A 62 2.96 4.30 -13.64
C MET A 62 3.01 2.87 -13.13
N GLN A 63 2.87 2.66 -11.83
CA GLN A 63 2.77 1.33 -11.24
C GLN A 63 1.56 0.56 -11.80
N PHE A 64 0.41 1.21 -11.94
CA PHE A 64 -0.79 0.61 -12.52
C PHE A 64 -0.57 0.16 -13.97
N VAL A 65 0.05 1.00 -14.79
CA VAL A 65 0.31 0.73 -16.20
C VAL A 65 1.38 -0.35 -16.39
N PHE A 66 2.51 -0.23 -15.68
CA PHE A 66 3.69 -1.05 -15.93
C PHE A 66 3.76 -2.36 -15.12
N SER A 67 3.02 -2.50 -14.02
CA SER A 67 3.02 -3.74 -13.23
C SER A 67 2.64 -4.98 -14.01
N PRO A 68 1.57 -4.99 -14.84
CA PRO A 68 1.26 -6.14 -15.71
C PRO A 68 2.32 -6.41 -16.77
N ILE A 69 2.93 -5.34 -17.31
CA ILE A 69 3.97 -5.44 -18.34
C ILE A 69 5.21 -6.15 -17.77
N TRP A 70 5.66 -5.72 -16.59
CA TRP A 70 6.80 -6.35 -15.92
C TRP A 70 6.48 -7.76 -15.43
N GLY A 71 5.26 -8.01 -14.95
CA GLY A 71 4.80 -9.35 -14.63
C GLY A 71 4.98 -10.31 -15.79
N ALA A 72 4.44 -9.96 -16.97
CA ALA A 72 4.59 -10.75 -18.19
C ALA A 72 6.05 -10.84 -18.68
N ARG A 73 6.82 -9.75 -18.57
CA ARG A 73 8.22 -9.72 -18.99
C ARG A 73 9.10 -10.59 -18.09
N SER A 74 8.79 -10.68 -16.80
CA SER A 74 9.52 -11.57 -15.86
C SER A 74 9.40 -13.06 -16.20
N GLU A 75 8.35 -13.43 -16.92
CA GLU A 75 8.19 -14.81 -17.43
C GLU A 75 9.11 -15.11 -18.62
N ARG A 76 9.44 -14.09 -19.41
CA ARG A 76 10.27 -14.23 -20.61
C ARG A 76 11.77 -14.13 -20.35
N ILE A 77 12.19 -13.16 -19.54
CA ILE A 77 13.59 -12.84 -19.29
C ILE A 77 14.12 -13.38 -17.95
N GLY A 78 13.26 -14.00 -17.15
CA GLY A 78 13.55 -14.52 -15.82
C GLY A 78 13.04 -13.61 -14.70
N ARG A 79 12.75 -14.20 -13.55
CA ARG A 79 12.20 -13.52 -12.37
C ARG A 79 13.27 -12.65 -11.69
N LYS A 80 14.47 -13.19 -11.47
CA LYS A 80 15.56 -12.55 -10.74
C LYS A 80 16.00 -11.22 -11.37
N PRO A 81 16.32 -11.14 -12.68
CA PRO A 81 16.74 -9.87 -13.30
C PRO A 81 15.67 -8.78 -13.18
N VAL A 82 14.38 -9.13 -13.34
CA VAL A 82 13.27 -8.19 -13.25
C VAL A 82 13.09 -7.69 -11.82
N LEU A 83 13.21 -8.57 -10.81
CA LEU A 83 13.14 -8.19 -9.40
C LEU A 83 14.27 -7.21 -9.02
N VAL A 84 15.51 -7.54 -9.39
CA VAL A 84 16.69 -6.71 -9.10
C VAL A 84 16.58 -5.35 -9.79
N MET A 85 16.14 -5.33 -11.05
CA MET A 85 15.89 -4.07 -11.78
C MET A 85 14.80 -3.22 -11.07
N GLY A 86 13.73 -3.84 -10.59
CA GLY A 86 12.68 -3.14 -9.85
C GLY A 86 13.19 -2.49 -8.57
N LEU A 87 14.06 -3.18 -7.81
CA LEU A 87 14.69 -2.65 -6.60
C LEU A 87 15.70 -1.53 -6.91
N ILE A 88 16.49 -1.66 -7.97
CA ILE A 88 17.38 -0.58 -8.44
C ILE A 88 16.55 0.64 -8.88
N GLY A 89 15.46 0.42 -9.62
CA GLY A 89 14.54 1.48 -10.02
C GLY A 89 13.89 2.21 -8.84
N PHE A 90 13.51 1.46 -7.80
CA PHE A 90 13.06 2.03 -6.53
C PHE A 90 14.14 2.93 -5.92
N SER A 91 15.36 2.42 -5.76
CA SER A 91 16.48 3.16 -5.16
C SER A 91 16.83 4.41 -5.97
N LEU A 92 16.86 4.31 -7.29
CA LEU A 92 17.13 5.43 -8.18
C LEU A 92 16.06 6.52 -8.06
N SER A 93 14.78 6.14 -8.03
CA SER A 93 13.67 7.09 -7.86
C SER A 93 13.77 7.86 -6.54
N PHE A 94 13.99 7.13 -5.44
CA PHE A 94 14.10 7.75 -4.11
C PHE A 94 15.37 8.60 -4.00
N GLY A 95 16.49 8.14 -4.54
CA GLY A 95 17.73 8.91 -4.57
C GLY A 95 17.61 10.19 -5.39
N LEU A 96 17.04 10.11 -6.59
CA LEU A 96 16.78 11.30 -7.42
C LEU A 96 15.82 12.27 -6.75
N PHE A 97 14.73 11.75 -6.15
CA PHE A 97 13.79 12.59 -5.42
C PHE A 97 14.47 13.33 -4.26
N ALA A 98 15.32 12.64 -3.48
CA ALA A 98 16.04 13.26 -2.38
C ALA A 98 17.05 14.32 -2.86
N ILE A 99 17.82 14.02 -3.91
CA ILE A 99 18.78 14.98 -4.50
C ILE A 99 18.06 16.23 -5.01
N VAL A 100 16.98 16.07 -5.76
CA VAL A 100 16.18 17.18 -6.29
C VAL A 100 15.56 17.99 -5.16
N ALA A 101 15.06 17.33 -4.10
CA ALA A 101 14.53 18.03 -2.93
C ALA A 101 15.62 18.84 -2.22
N ASP A 102 16.83 18.30 -2.03
CA ASP A 102 17.96 19.05 -1.45
C ASP A 102 18.38 20.24 -2.29
N LEU A 103 18.41 20.10 -3.62
CA LEU A 103 18.67 21.23 -4.53
C LEU A 103 17.58 22.31 -4.43
N GLY A 104 16.31 21.88 -4.26
CA GLY A 104 15.19 22.77 -4.00
C GLY A 104 15.32 23.52 -2.67
N LEU A 105 15.67 22.83 -1.59
CA LEU A 105 15.89 23.42 -0.26
C LEU A 105 17.06 24.44 -0.25
N ARG A 106 18.05 24.26 -1.12
CA ARG A 106 19.16 25.22 -1.32
C ARG A 106 18.78 26.38 -2.23
N GLY A 107 17.58 26.42 -2.78
CA GLY A 107 17.14 27.49 -3.69
C GLY A 107 17.79 27.47 -5.07
N VAL A 108 18.41 26.35 -5.48
CA VAL A 108 19.12 26.25 -6.78
C VAL A 108 18.14 26.11 -7.96
N LEU A 109 16.94 25.57 -7.69
CA LEU A 109 15.94 25.24 -8.70
C LEU A 109 14.75 26.21 -8.64
N SER A 110 14.23 26.63 -9.79
CA SER A 110 12.95 27.33 -9.84
C SER A 110 11.81 26.38 -9.45
N SER A 111 10.73 26.90 -8.86
CA SER A 111 9.60 26.08 -8.37
C SER A 111 9.01 25.16 -9.45
N THR A 112 8.90 25.63 -10.69
CA THR A 112 8.38 24.83 -11.81
C THR A 112 9.31 23.67 -12.17
N LEU A 113 10.62 23.94 -12.26
CA LEU A 113 11.62 22.92 -12.57
C LEU A 113 11.73 21.89 -11.42
N LEU A 114 11.75 22.37 -10.17
CA LEU A 114 11.74 21.55 -8.98
C LEU A 114 10.56 20.56 -8.98
N PHE A 115 9.34 21.08 -9.16
CA PHE A 115 8.14 20.27 -9.22
C PHE A 115 8.22 19.23 -10.35
N GLY A 116 8.59 19.66 -11.56
CA GLY A 116 8.72 18.76 -12.71
C GLY A 116 9.73 17.63 -12.49
N LEU A 117 10.88 17.93 -11.89
CA LEU A 117 11.92 16.94 -11.59
C LEU A 117 11.49 15.97 -10.48
N LEU A 118 10.81 16.46 -9.43
CA LEU A 118 10.28 15.60 -8.35
C LEU A 118 9.22 14.64 -8.90
N VAL A 119 8.27 15.14 -9.70
CA VAL A 119 7.26 14.29 -10.37
C VAL A 119 7.92 13.32 -11.34
N GLY A 120 8.90 13.76 -12.12
CA GLY A 120 9.69 12.92 -13.04
C GLY A 120 10.40 11.78 -12.33
N ALA A 121 11.03 12.05 -11.18
CA ALA A 121 11.64 11.00 -10.34
C ALA A 121 10.61 9.97 -9.85
N ARG A 122 9.39 10.41 -9.53
CA ARG A 122 8.29 9.53 -9.12
C ARG A 122 7.71 8.73 -10.29
N PHE A 123 7.59 9.32 -11.49
CA PHE A 123 7.23 8.58 -12.71
C PHE A 123 8.24 7.47 -13.00
N LEU A 124 9.54 7.79 -12.99
CA LEU A 124 10.60 6.80 -13.20
C LEU A 124 10.50 5.66 -12.19
N GLY A 125 10.27 6.00 -10.91
CA GLY A 125 10.06 5.03 -9.86
C GLY A 125 8.87 4.11 -10.12
N GLY A 126 7.72 4.68 -10.48
CA GLY A 126 6.52 3.92 -10.79
C GLY A 126 6.72 2.97 -11.97
N ILE A 127 7.46 3.38 -13.01
CA ILE A 127 7.79 2.52 -14.16
C ILE A 127 8.65 1.33 -13.73
N LEU A 128 9.77 1.59 -13.07
CA LEU A 128 10.77 0.55 -12.79
C LEU A 128 10.41 -0.29 -11.57
N SER A 129 10.03 0.34 -10.45
CA SER A 129 9.76 -0.40 -9.20
C SER A 129 8.47 -1.21 -9.23
N SER A 130 7.56 -0.94 -10.18
CA SER A 130 6.34 -1.74 -10.39
C SER A 130 6.64 -3.22 -10.70
N ALA A 131 7.85 -3.53 -11.12
CA ALA A 131 8.34 -4.89 -11.31
C ALA A 131 8.48 -5.68 -9.99
N THR A 132 8.70 -5.00 -8.87
CA THR A 132 9.12 -5.63 -7.61
C THR A 132 8.05 -6.54 -7.01
N LEU A 133 6.85 -6.03 -6.75
CA LEU A 133 5.80 -6.77 -6.05
C LEU A 133 5.30 -7.99 -6.82
N PRO A 134 4.90 -7.88 -8.10
CA PRO A 134 4.40 -9.04 -8.85
C PRO A 134 5.48 -10.10 -9.05
N THR A 135 6.73 -9.70 -9.27
CA THR A 135 7.84 -10.64 -9.46
C THR A 135 8.19 -11.35 -8.15
N ALA A 136 8.22 -10.64 -7.01
CA ALA A 136 8.46 -11.26 -5.71
C ALA A 136 7.36 -12.26 -5.33
N GLN A 137 6.10 -11.93 -5.59
CA GLN A 137 4.95 -12.85 -5.39
C GLN A 137 5.08 -14.09 -6.28
N ALA A 138 5.44 -13.90 -7.54
CA ALA A 138 5.64 -15.00 -8.47
C ALA A 138 6.80 -15.91 -8.07
N MET A 139 7.95 -15.35 -7.69
CA MET A 139 9.09 -16.12 -7.15
C MET A 139 8.72 -16.88 -5.89
N MET A 140 7.98 -16.25 -4.97
CA MET A 140 7.50 -16.92 -3.75
C MET A 140 6.60 -18.11 -4.09
N ALA A 141 5.73 -17.97 -5.10
CA ALA A 141 4.87 -19.06 -5.58
C ALA A 141 5.66 -20.19 -6.23
N ASP A 142 6.70 -19.85 -7.03
CA ASP A 142 7.58 -20.82 -7.68
C ASP A 142 8.41 -21.64 -6.65
N LEU A 143 8.78 -21.02 -5.52
CA LEU A 143 9.55 -21.64 -4.44
C LEU A 143 8.68 -22.41 -3.43
N THR A 144 7.38 -22.57 -3.69
CA THR A 144 6.46 -23.10 -2.69
C THR A 144 5.50 -24.10 -3.30
N ASP A 145 5.40 -25.30 -2.69
CA ASP A 145 4.46 -26.32 -3.07
C ASP A 145 3.00 -25.87 -2.90
N ARG A 146 2.06 -26.47 -3.63
CA ARG A 146 0.64 -26.11 -3.60
C ARG A 146 0.06 -26.07 -2.18
N GLY A 147 0.41 -27.04 -1.32
CA GLY A 147 -0.08 -27.12 0.06
C GLY A 147 0.42 -25.99 0.98
N ASN A 148 1.60 -25.43 0.71
CA ASN A 148 2.22 -24.37 1.51
C ASN A 148 2.07 -22.95 0.89
N ARG A 149 1.40 -22.85 -0.27
CA ARG A 149 1.28 -21.59 -1.01
C ARG A 149 0.55 -20.50 -0.24
N ALA A 150 -0.50 -20.85 0.50
CA ALA A 150 -1.25 -19.91 1.33
C ALA A 150 -0.37 -19.30 2.44
N ALA A 151 0.44 -20.12 3.11
CA ALA A 151 1.38 -19.66 4.15
C ALA A 151 2.47 -18.74 3.55
N ALA A 152 2.98 -19.08 2.36
CA ALA A 152 3.97 -18.26 1.66
C ALA A 152 3.42 -16.90 1.21
N MET A 153 2.18 -16.86 0.71
CA MET A 153 1.51 -15.59 0.40
C MET A 153 1.18 -14.79 1.66
N GLY A 154 0.89 -15.47 2.78
CA GLY A 154 0.76 -14.84 4.09
C GLY A 154 2.04 -14.12 4.54
N LEU A 155 3.23 -14.70 4.25
CA LEU A 155 4.52 -14.06 4.52
C LEU A 155 4.72 -12.78 3.69
N ILE A 156 4.30 -12.77 2.43
CA ILE A 156 4.28 -11.57 1.57
C ILE A 156 3.35 -10.50 2.15
N GLY A 157 2.14 -10.91 2.59
CA GLY A 157 1.20 -9.99 3.23
C GLY A 157 1.73 -9.41 4.54
N ALA A 158 2.43 -10.22 5.35
CA ALA A 158 3.09 -9.77 6.57
C ALA A 158 4.22 -8.76 6.28
N ALA A 159 5.05 -9.02 5.26
CA ALA A 159 6.09 -8.10 4.83
C ALA A 159 5.50 -6.75 4.39
N PHE A 160 4.42 -6.78 3.61
CA PHE A 160 3.69 -5.60 3.18
C PHE A 160 3.18 -4.80 4.38
N GLY A 161 2.45 -5.44 5.29
CA GLY A 161 1.86 -4.81 6.47
C GLY A 161 2.92 -4.21 7.40
N LEU A 162 3.98 -4.98 7.71
CA LEU A 162 5.07 -4.49 8.57
C LEU A 162 5.80 -3.29 7.93
N GLY A 163 6.02 -3.29 6.61
CA GLY A 163 6.61 -2.15 5.92
C GLY A 163 5.78 -0.88 6.08
N VAL A 164 4.47 -0.99 5.89
CA VAL A 164 3.54 0.14 6.04
C VAL A 164 3.48 0.63 7.50
N ILE A 165 3.54 -0.27 8.47
CA ILE A 165 3.48 0.06 9.91
C ILE A 165 4.75 0.78 10.37
N PHE A 166 5.93 0.22 10.07
CA PHE A 166 7.19 0.75 10.57
C PHE A 166 7.69 1.98 9.80
N GLY A 167 7.26 2.14 8.54
CA GLY A 167 7.73 3.23 7.70
C GLY A 167 7.49 4.62 8.27
N PRO A 168 6.25 5.00 8.64
CA PRO A 168 5.98 6.33 9.14
C PRO A 168 6.71 6.64 10.45
N GLY A 169 6.77 5.68 11.38
CA GLY A 169 7.52 5.84 12.62
C GLY A 169 9.00 6.09 12.36
N LEU A 170 9.61 5.28 11.47
CA LEU A 170 11.00 5.45 11.06
C LEU A 170 11.22 6.77 10.31
N GLY A 171 10.28 7.15 9.44
CA GLY A 171 10.30 8.43 8.74
C GLY A 171 10.31 9.62 9.68
N GLY A 172 9.45 9.58 10.70
CA GLY A 172 9.41 10.62 11.75
C GLY A 172 10.72 10.72 12.52
N VAL A 173 11.32 9.59 12.92
CA VAL A 173 12.60 9.56 13.65
C VAL A 173 13.75 10.07 12.78
N LEU A 174 13.87 9.57 11.55
CA LEU A 174 14.95 9.96 10.64
C LEU A 174 14.87 11.43 10.20
N ALA A 175 13.67 12.01 10.17
CA ALA A 175 13.48 13.41 9.82
C ALA A 175 14.14 14.40 10.79
N ASN A 176 14.51 13.96 12.02
CA ASN A 176 15.32 14.76 12.94
C ASN A 176 16.71 15.10 12.42
N PHE A 177 17.23 14.28 11.52
CA PHE A 177 18.53 14.49 10.87
C PHE A 177 18.41 15.28 9.56
N GLY A 178 17.19 15.63 9.14
CA GLY A 178 16.84 16.34 7.92
C GLY A 178 15.66 15.70 7.18
N LEU A 179 14.81 16.52 6.54
CA LEU A 179 13.59 16.04 5.87
C LEU A 179 13.86 15.11 4.69
N THR A 180 15.03 15.19 4.08
CA THR A 180 15.45 14.33 2.96
C THR A 180 16.12 13.03 3.42
N VAL A 181 16.60 12.97 4.68
CA VAL A 181 17.30 11.80 5.24
C VAL A 181 16.46 10.51 5.16
N PRO A 182 15.16 10.49 5.52
CA PRO A 182 14.32 9.30 5.37
C PRO A 182 14.25 8.80 3.92
N VAL A 183 14.31 9.70 2.94
CA VAL A 183 14.26 9.38 1.52
C VAL A 183 15.57 8.75 1.05
N TYR A 184 16.72 9.33 1.44
CA TYR A 184 18.04 8.73 1.19
C TYR A 184 18.19 7.36 1.86
N PHE A 185 17.71 7.24 3.10
CA PHE A 185 17.70 5.97 3.81
C PHE A 185 16.94 4.89 3.04
N SER A 186 15.75 5.22 2.52
CA SER A 186 14.93 4.31 1.72
C SER A 186 15.63 3.92 0.43
N ALA A 187 16.29 4.87 -0.25
CA ALA A 187 17.09 4.61 -1.45
C ALA A 187 18.25 3.65 -1.16
N GLY A 188 18.99 3.90 -0.08
CA GLY A 188 20.11 3.05 0.35
C GLY A 188 19.67 1.64 0.73
N LEU A 189 18.57 1.53 1.50
CA LEU A 189 18.01 0.24 1.90
C LEU A 189 17.53 -0.57 0.70
N GLY A 190 16.91 0.08 -0.29
CA GLY A 190 16.53 -0.53 -1.56
C GLY A 190 17.74 -1.06 -2.34
N LEU A 191 18.84 -0.28 -2.39
CA LEU A 191 20.06 -0.69 -3.07
C LEU A 191 20.73 -1.89 -2.38
N VAL A 192 20.80 -1.88 -1.05
CA VAL A 192 21.32 -3.03 -0.27
C VAL A 192 20.46 -4.26 -0.53
N THR A 193 19.13 -4.11 -0.54
CA THR A 193 18.22 -5.23 -0.83
C THR A 193 18.37 -5.73 -2.27
N ALA A 194 18.59 -4.85 -3.25
CA ALA A 194 18.89 -5.23 -4.63
C ALA A 194 20.17 -6.03 -4.73
N LEU A 195 21.21 -5.61 -4.03
CA LEU A 195 22.50 -6.32 -3.97
C LEU A 195 22.34 -7.71 -3.32
N LEU A 196 21.65 -7.78 -2.18
CA LEU A 196 21.37 -9.06 -1.52
C LEU A 196 20.55 -9.98 -2.42
N ALA A 197 19.50 -9.47 -3.09
CA ALA A 197 18.71 -10.24 -4.05
C ALA A 197 19.56 -10.75 -5.21
N ARG A 198 20.45 -9.90 -5.76
CA ARG A 198 21.36 -10.29 -6.84
C ARG A 198 22.34 -11.40 -6.44
N LEU A 199 22.90 -11.33 -5.24
CA LEU A 199 23.91 -12.27 -4.76
C LEU A 199 23.34 -13.59 -4.26
N THR A 200 22.13 -13.57 -3.65
CA THR A 200 21.60 -14.72 -2.91
C THR A 200 20.46 -15.45 -3.61
N LEU A 201 19.63 -14.73 -4.38
CA LEU A 201 18.53 -15.38 -5.10
C LEU A 201 19.06 -16.15 -6.30
N ARG A 202 18.51 -17.33 -6.51
CA ARG A 202 18.65 -18.10 -7.75
C ARG A 202 17.45 -17.80 -8.66
N GLU A 203 17.65 -17.97 -9.97
CA GLU A 203 16.53 -17.90 -10.90
C GLU A 203 15.54 -19.04 -10.60
N THR A 204 14.25 -18.70 -10.58
CA THR A 204 13.20 -19.67 -10.26
C THR A 204 12.44 -20.14 -11.51
N ARG A 205 12.67 -19.49 -12.64
CA ARG A 205 12.02 -19.84 -13.91
C ARG A 205 12.98 -19.75 -15.08
N GLU A 206 13.00 -20.80 -15.90
CA GLU A 206 13.77 -20.79 -17.14
C GLU A 206 13.17 -19.78 -18.14
N PRO A 207 13.98 -18.92 -18.76
CA PRO A 207 13.51 -17.97 -19.77
C PRO A 207 12.83 -18.68 -20.94
N GLY A 208 11.75 -18.10 -21.45
CA GLY A 208 11.08 -18.59 -22.66
C GLY A 208 9.88 -19.51 -22.42
N THR A 209 9.59 -19.94 -21.19
CA THR A 209 8.37 -20.69 -20.90
C THR A 209 7.17 -19.71 -20.76
N SER A 210 6.41 -19.55 -21.85
CA SER A 210 5.21 -18.69 -21.83
C SER A 210 4.11 -19.31 -20.97
N ALA A 211 3.52 -18.50 -20.08
CA ALA A 211 2.26 -18.85 -19.43
C ALA A 211 1.12 -18.80 -20.47
N PRO A 212 0.06 -19.62 -20.30
CA PRO A 212 -1.14 -19.51 -21.10
C PRO A 212 -1.69 -18.08 -21.04
N ALA A 213 -2.17 -17.57 -22.19
CA ALA A 213 -2.78 -16.25 -22.26
C ALA A 213 -3.87 -16.12 -21.18
N ALA A 214 -3.79 -15.09 -20.37
CA ALA A 214 -4.82 -14.82 -19.37
C ALA A 214 -6.14 -14.56 -20.10
N GLY A 215 -7.17 -15.38 -19.82
CA GLY A 215 -8.52 -15.17 -20.36
C GLY A 215 -9.04 -13.77 -20.01
N ASN A 216 -10.12 -13.35 -20.67
CA ASN A 216 -10.72 -12.03 -20.44
C ASN A 216 -11.20 -11.88 -18.98
N ARG A 217 -10.31 -11.38 -18.12
CA ARG A 217 -10.59 -11.16 -16.68
C ARG A 217 -11.77 -10.21 -16.44
N PHE A 218 -12.02 -9.26 -17.35
CA PHE A 218 -13.12 -8.32 -17.24
C PHE A 218 -14.49 -8.98 -17.38
N ALA A 219 -14.57 -10.17 -17.97
CA ALA A 219 -15.82 -10.94 -18.03
C ALA A 219 -16.36 -11.32 -16.63
N LEU A 220 -15.50 -11.38 -15.61
CA LEU A 220 -15.88 -11.64 -14.22
C LEU A 220 -16.44 -10.39 -13.49
N ALA A 221 -16.23 -9.20 -14.02
CA ALA A 221 -16.71 -7.96 -13.41
C ALA A 221 -18.22 -7.79 -13.60
N ARG A 222 -19.01 -8.62 -12.90
CA ARG A 222 -20.50 -8.63 -12.97
C ARG A 222 -21.09 -8.86 -11.58
N GLY A 223 -22.33 -8.37 -11.37
CA GLY A 223 -23.10 -8.58 -10.15
C GLY A 223 -22.33 -8.20 -8.87
N PRO A 224 -22.31 -9.06 -7.83
CA PRO A 224 -21.67 -8.77 -6.54
C PRO A 224 -20.18 -8.41 -6.64
N ILE A 225 -19.47 -8.96 -7.63
CA ILE A 225 -18.03 -8.70 -7.81
C ILE A 225 -17.78 -7.22 -8.09
N VAL A 226 -18.59 -6.58 -8.94
CA VAL A 226 -18.46 -5.14 -9.22
C VAL A 226 -18.64 -4.33 -7.96
N VAL A 227 -19.63 -4.67 -7.12
CA VAL A 227 -19.86 -3.98 -5.85
C VAL A 227 -18.63 -4.04 -4.95
N PHE A 228 -18.04 -5.22 -4.77
CA PHE A 228 -16.84 -5.38 -3.95
C PHE A 228 -15.62 -4.66 -4.55
N LEU A 229 -15.47 -4.63 -5.88
CA LEU A 229 -14.41 -3.88 -6.55
C LEU A 229 -14.58 -2.36 -6.38
N VAL A 230 -15.80 -1.84 -6.48
CA VAL A 230 -16.10 -0.42 -6.23
C VAL A 230 -15.78 -0.07 -4.77
N ILE A 231 -16.19 -0.92 -3.81
CA ILE A 231 -15.86 -0.70 -2.40
C ILE A 231 -14.33 -0.72 -2.21
N SER A 232 -13.61 -1.64 -2.82
CA SER A 232 -12.13 -1.71 -2.75
C SER A 232 -11.47 -0.44 -3.29
N ALA A 233 -11.94 0.08 -4.43
CA ALA A 233 -11.40 1.29 -5.04
C ALA A 233 -11.65 2.52 -4.16
N LEU A 234 -12.89 2.73 -3.71
CA LEU A 234 -13.28 3.91 -2.94
C LEU A 234 -12.77 3.86 -1.49
N PHE A 235 -12.72 2.68 -0.88
CA PHE A 235 -12.03 2.47 0.40
C PHE A 235 -10.55 2.88 0.32
N THR A 236 -9.86 2.43 -0.74
CA THR A 236 -8.44 2.77 -0.93
C THR A 236 -8.25 4.25 -1.23
N LEU A 237 -9.14 4.85 -2.02
CA LEU A 237 -9.15 6.29 -2.27
C LEU A 237 -9.25 7.07 -0.95
N ALA A 238 -10.19 6.71 -0.07
CA ALA A 238 -10.39 7.34 1.23
C ALA A 238 -9.16 7.18 2.14
N SER A 239 -8.57 5.96 2.20
CA SER A 239 -7.38 5.68 3.01
C SER A 239 -6.18 6.49 2.54
N VAL A 240 -5.86 6.43 1.25
CA VAL A 240 -4.65 7.06 0.69
C VAL A 240 -4.83 8.58 0.64
N GLY A 241 -6.05 9.08 0.42
CA GLY A 241 -6.35 10.51 0.53
C GLY A 241 -6.06 11.05 1.94
N MET A 242 -6.46 10.32 2.99
CA MET A 242 -6.14 10.64 4.38
C MET A 242 -4.63 10.56 4.63
N GLU A 243 -3.97 9.47 4.26
CA GLU A 243 -2.52 9.29 4.46
C GLU A 243 -1.70 10.41 3.80
N GLN A 244 -2.16 10.93 2.66
CA GLN A 244 -1.49 12.00 1.92
C GLN A 244 -1.67 13.37 2.57
N THR A 245 -2.80 13.62 3.25
CA THR A 245 -3.14 14.93 3.82
C THR A 245 -2.85 15.04 5.31
N ILE A 246 -2.66 13.92 6.02
CA ILE A 246 -2.57 13.90 7.48
C ILE A 246 -1.40 14.73 8.02
N SER A 247 -0.26 14.78 7.32
CA SER A 247 0.90 15.56 7.76
C SER A 247 0.63 17.07 7.71
N PHE A 248 -0.10 17.54 6.70
CA PHE A 248 -0.57 18.93 6.63
C PHE A 248 -1.58 19.21 7.73
N TYR A 249 -2.58 18.32 7.89
CA TYR A 249 -3.66 18.49 8.84
C TYR A 249 -3.18 18.55 10.29
N VAL A 250 -2.28 17.64 10.67
CA VAL A 250 -1.70 17.63 12.03
C VAL A 250 -0.84 18.88 12.25
N GLN A 251 -0.06 19.30 11.24
CA GLN A 251 0.76 20.49 11.33
C GLN A 251 -0.08 21.74 11.57
N ASP A 252 -1.18 21.90 10.80
CA ASP A 252 -2.03 23.09 10.88
C ASP A 252 -2.85 23.14 12.18
N ASN A 253 -3.47 22.03 12.56
CA ASN A 253 -4.36 22.01 13.75
C ASN A 253 -3.61 22.00 15.08
N LEU A 254 -2.42 21.41 15.13
CA LEU A 254 -1.58 21.43 16.36
C LEU A 254 -0.54 22.56 16.35
N HIS A 255 -0.56 23.42 15.32
CA HIS A 255 0.38 24.54 15.15
C HIS A 255 1.85 24.13 15.29
N LEU A 256 2.20 22.96 14.71
CA LEU A 256 3.55 22.40 14.82
C LEU A 256 4.51 23.09 13.86
N THR A 257 5.76 23.20 14.30
CA THR A 257 6.84 23.60 13.40
C THR A 257 7.12 22.50 12.37
N VAL A 258 7.76 22.87 11.27
CA VAL A 258 8.20 21.92 10.23
C VAL A 258 9.06 20.79 10.79
N ALA A 259 9.92 21.11 11.79
CA ALA A 259 10.79 20.14 12.43
C ALA A 259 10.05 19.15 13.35
N GLN A 260 8.97 19.57 14.02
CA GLN A 260 8.21 18.74 14.95
C GLN A 260 7.20 17.82 14.23
N THR A 261 6.66 18.28 13.10
CA THR A 261 5.57 17.60 12.39
C THR A 261 5.89 16.14 12.05
N PRO A 262 7.06 15.80 11.46
CA PRO A 262 7.34 14.41 11.09
C PRO A 262 7.32 13.44 12.25
N GLN A 263 7.81 13.85 13.42
CA GLN A 263 7.82 12.99 14.62
C GLN A 263 6.40 12.72 15.14
N VAL A 264 5.60 13.78 15.26
CA VAL A 264 4.23 13.67 15.77
C VAL A 264 3.38 12.83 14.83
N VAL A 265 3.42 13.13 13.52
CA VAL A 265 2.68 12.38 12.51
C VAL A 265 3.20 10.95 12.38
N GLY A 266 4.52 10.76 12.39
CA GLY A 266 5.15 9.44 12.36
C GLY A 266 4.70 8.56 13.53
N GLY A 267 4.64 9.13 14.74
CA GLY A 267 4.13 8.45 15.95
C GLY A 267 2.64 8.08 15.84
N MET A 268 1.82 9.02 15.38
CA MET A 268 0.38 8.76 15.16
C MET A 268 0.13 7.67 14.13
N LEU A 269 0.84 7.70 12.99
CA LEU A 269 0.70 6.69 11.94
C LEU A 269 1.30 5.34 12.35
N ALA A 270 2.35 5.32 13.17
CA ALA A 270 2.86 4.08 13.76
C ALA A 270 1.82 3.45 14.70
N LEU A 271 1.15 4.25 15.55
CA LEU A 271 0.06 3.80 16.39
C LEU A 271 -1.11 3.24 15.56
N PHE A 272 -1.53 3.97 14.51
CA PHE A 272 -2.52 3.50 13.53
C PHE A 272 -2.13 2.13 12.96
N GLY A 273 -0.89 1.97 12.52
CA GLY A 273 -0.36 0.72 11.97
C GLY A 273 -0.34 -0.42 12.98
N LEU A 274 0.11 -0.16 14.22
CA LEU A 274 0.14 -1.15 15.31
C LEU A 274 -1.27 -1.64 15.67
N ILE A 275 -2.24 -0.73 15.78
CA ILE A 275 -3.64 -1.08 16.06
C ILE A 275 -4.21 -1.91 14.90
N SER A 276 -3.96 -1.49 13.64
CA SER A 276 -4.39 -2.26 12.47
C SER A 276 -3.81 -3.67 12.47
N ALA A 277 -2.53 -3.83 12.78
CA ALA A 277 -1.88 -5.14 12.88
C ALA A 277 -2.45 -5.99 14.03
N ALA A 278 -2.70 -5.40 15.19
CA ALA A 278 -3.30 -6.11 16.33
C ALA A 278 -4.71 -6.62 16.00
N VAL A 279 -5.51 -5.81 15.32
CA VAL A 279 -6.85 -6.21 14.86
C VAL A 279 -6.76 -7.32 13.80
N GLN A 280 -5.89 -7.18 12.79
CA GLN A 280 -5.73 -8.19 11.73
C GLN A 280 -5.18 -9.52 12.28
N GLY A 281 -4.18 -9.47 13.16
CA GLY A 281 -3.55 -10.65 13.74
C GLY A 281 -4.40 -11.33 14.82
N GLY A 282 -5.11 -10.55 15.64
CA GLY A 282 -5.83 -11.02 16.81
C GLY A 282 -7.34 -11.14 16.61
N ALA A 283 -8.01 -10.07 16.18
CA ALA A 283 -9.47 -10.02 16.18
C ALA A 283 -10.12 -10.62 14.91
N ILE A 284 -9.50 -10.46 13.74
CA ILE A 284 -10.11 -10.91 12.47
C ILE A 284 -10.32 -12.43 12.44
N ARG A 285 -9.36 -13.23 12.92
CA ARG A 285 -9.50 -14.70 12.92
C ARG A 285 -10.72 -15.20 13.72
N PRO A 286 -10.94 -14.79 14.98
CA PRO A 286 -12.14 -15.20 15.70
C PRO A 286 -13.43 -14.58 15.14
N LEU A 287 -13.38 -13.33 14.63
CA LEU A 287 -14.55 -12.70 14.00
C LEU A 287 -14.98 -13.42 12.73
N SER A 288 -14.06 -13.76 11.83
CA SER A 288 -14.37 -14.46 10.58
C SER A 288 -14.90 -15.89 10.75
N LYS A 289 -14.72 -16.49 11.93
CA LYS A 289 -15.38 -17.77 12.30
C LYS A 289 -16.85 -17.62 12.68
N LYS A 290 -17.23 -16.41 13.16
CA LYS A 290 -18.59 -16.13 13.66
C LYS A 290 -19.41 -15.28 12.70
N LEU A 291 -18.77 -14.42 11.93
CA LEU A 291 -19.41 -13.46 11.06
C LEU A 291 -18.94 -13.66 9.61
N SER A 292 -19.90 -13.60 8.67
CA SER A 292 -19.58 -13.67 7.25
C SER A 292 -18.85 -12.39 6.77
N PRO A 293 -18.09 -12.45 5.69
CA PRO A 293 -17.47 -11.25 5.09
C PRO A 293 -18.49 -10.15 4.76
N THR A 294 -19.71 -10.54 4.38
CA THR A 294 -20.82 -9.61 4.09
C THR A 294 -21.35 -8.85 5.32
N MET A 295 -21.11 -9.34 6.53
CA MET A 295 -21.40 -8.65 7.79
C MET A 295 -20.19 -7.81 8.25
N LEU A 296 -18.98 -8.25 7.99
CA LEU A 296 -17.76 -7.55 8.39
C LEU A 296 -17.50 -6.30 7.52
N ILE A 297 -17.88 -6.33 6.24
CA ILE A 297 -17.72 -5.18 5.33
C ILE A 297 -18.49 -3.94 5.84
N PRO A 298 -19.80 -4.00 6.13
CA PRO A 298 -20.51 -2.85 6.71
C PRO A 298 -19.93 -2.39 8.04
N ALA A 299 -19.53 -3.32 8.92
CA ALA A 299 -18.91 -2.99 10.19
C ALA A 299 -17.61 -2.19 10.00
N GLY A 300 -16.74 -2.63 9.08
CA GLY A 300 -15.51 -1.91 8.73
C GLY A 300 -15.78 -0.53 8.14
N LEU A 301 -16.78 -0.40 7.26
CA LEU A 301 -17.20 0.88 6.68
C LEU A 301 -17.69 1.86 7.74
N ILE A 302 -18.52 1.40 8.69
CA ILE A 302 -19.05 2.22 9.79
C ILE A 302 -17.91 2.71 10.68
N VAL A 303 -17.05 1.82 11.15
CA VAL A 303 -15.96 2.18 12.07
C VAL A 303 -14.97 3.13 11.39
N MET A 304 -14.59 2.85 10.14
CA MET A 304 -13.67 3.71 9.40
C MET A 304 -14.32 5.07 9.08
N GLY A 305 -15.59 5.09 8.66
CA GLY A 305 -16.34 6.33 8.39
C GLY A 305 -16.49 7.19 9.63
N ALA A 306 -16.83 6.60 10.77
CA ALA A 306 -16.88 7.28 12.06
C ALA A 306 -15.50 7.87 12.43
N GLY A 307 -14.41 7.12 12.20
CA GLY A 307 -13.06 7.61 12.41
C GLY A 307 -12.70 8.79 11.50
N MET A 308 -13.13 8.79 10.23
CA MET A 308 -12.91 9.91 9.30
C MET A 308 -13.67 11.17 9.75
N PHE A 309 -14.92 11.05 10.15
CA PHE A 309 -15.68 12.18 10.69
C PHE A 309 -15.11 12.66 12.04
N ALA A 310 -14.71 11.76 12.92
CA ALA A 310 -14.05 12.13 14.17
C ALA A 310 -12.75 12.87 13.91
N LEU A 311 -11.95 12.44 12.92
CA LEU A 311 -10.72 13.11 12.53
C LEU A 311 -11.00 14.52 12.00
N SER A 312 -12.07 14.73 11.22
CA SER A 312 -12.42 16.05 10.71
C SER A 312 -12.80 17.04 11.80
N ALA A 313 -13.24 16.57 12.96
CA ALA A 313 -13.60 17.39 14.13
C ALA A 313 -12.47 17.45 15.19
N ALA A 314 -11.38 16.70 14.99
CA ALA A 314 -10.30 16.62 15.96
C ALA A 314 -9.39 17.85 15.94
N SER A 315 -9.13 18.44 17.11
CA SER A 315 -8.32 19.65 17.26
C SER A 315 -7.10 19.48 18.19
N VAL A 316 -7.01 18.34 18.89
CA VAL A 316 -5.91 18.06 19.80
C VAL A 316 -5.31 16.69 19.51
N PHE A 317 -4.05 16.48 19.93
CA PHE A 317 -3.27 15.26 19.67
C PHE A 317 -4.08 13.97 19.97
N TRP A 318 -4.70 13.86 21.13
CA TRP A 318 -5.36 12.63 21.56
C TRP A 318 -6.63 12.33 20.78
N THR A 319 -7.39 13.35 20.35
CA THR A 319 -8.57 13.16 19.51
C THR A 319 -8.17 12.75 18.10
N MET A 320 -7.10 13.31 17.55
CA MET A 320 -6.54 12.88 16.25
C MET A 320 -6.02 11.44 16.30
N ALA A 321 -5.22 11.12 17.32
CA ALA A 321 -4.69 9.77 17.51
C ALA A 321 -5.81 8.73 17.69
N GLY A 322 -6.84 9.05 18.48
CA GLY A 322 -8.02 8.20 18.67
C GLY A 322 -8.82 8.02 17.37
N SER A 323 -8.98 9.07 16.57
CA SER A 323 -9.64 9.01 15.27
C SER A 323 -8.86 8.12 14.28
N LEU A 324 -7.53 8.26 14.23
CA LEU A 324 -6.66 7.39 13.44
C LEU A 324 -6.73 5.93 13.92
N ALA A 325 -6.83 5.70 15.23
CA ALA A 325 -7.04 4.36 15.78
C ALA A 325 -8.36 3.73 15.26
N LEU A 326 -9.46 4.48 15.24
CA LEU A 326 -10.74 4.02 14.67
C LEU A 326 -10.61 3.73 13.17
N ILE A 327 -9.96 4.62 12.42
CA ILE A 327 -9.70 4.39 10.98
C ILE A 327 -8.89 3.11 10.79
N GLY A 328 -7.87 2.89 11.63
CA GLY A 328 -7.04 1.69 11.64
C GLY A 328 -7.83 0.40 11.90
N ILE A 329 -8.71 0.41 12.91
CA ILE A 329 -9.61 -0.71 13.21
C ILE A 329 -10.52 -1.00 12.01
N GLY A 330 -11.19 0.03 11.50
CA GLY A 330 -12.11 -0.10 10.36
C GLY A 330 -11.42 -0.65 9.11
N SER A 331 -10.25 -0.12 8.76
CA SER A 331 -9.47 -0.57 7.60
C SER A 331 -8.96 -2.01 7.76
N ALA A 332 -8.55 -2.38 8.98
CA ALA A 332 -8.09 -3.71 9.32
C ALA A 332 -9.19 -4.79 9.19
N ILE A 333 -10.45 -4.42 9.43
CA ILE A 333 -11.60 -5.28 9.21
C ILE A 333 -11.97 -5.34 7.72
N LEU A 334 -12.01 -4.17 7.06
CA LEU A 334 -12.58 -4.02 5.72
C LEU A 334 -11.73 -4.69 4.63
N GLY A 335 -10.42 -4.46 4.62
CA GLY A 335 -9.52 -4.99 3.59
C GLY A 335 -9.55 -6.51 3.44
N PRO A 336 -9.27 -7.29 4.52
CA PRO A 336 -9.36 -8.74 4.48
C PRO A 336 -10.76 -9.27 4.15
N SER A 337 -11.82 -8.60 4.64
CA SER A 337 -13.20 -9.00 4.38
C SER A 337 -13.59 -8.83 2.92
N LEU A 338 -13.15 -7.76 2.25
CA LEU A 338 -13.34 -7.55 0.81
C LEU A 338 -12.59 -8.61 -0.01
N SER A 339 -11.35 -8.89 0.35
CA SER A 339 -10.55 -9.93 -0.32
C SER A 339 -11.20 -11.31 -0.18
N ALA A 340 -11.72 -11.64 1.01
CA ALA A 340 -12.43 -12.89 1.26
C ALA A 340 -13.75 -12.94 0.48
N ALA A 341 -14.55 -11.87 0.48
CA ALA A 341 -15.81 -11.81 -0.26
C ALA A 341 -15.61 -12.00 -1.77
N LEU A 342 -14.60 -11.35 -2.34
CA LEU A 342 -14.23 -11.51 -3.75
C LEU A 342 -13.79 -12.94 -4.06
N SER A 343 -12.94 -13.55 -3.23
CA SER A 343 -12.49 -14.93 -3.40
C SER A 343 -13.65 -15.92 -3.35
N LEU A 344 -14.58 -15.76 -2.42
CA LEU A 344 -15.76 -16.61 -2.27
C LEU A 344 -16.82 -16.40 -3.37
N SER A 345 -16.74 -15.32 -4.13
CA SER A 345 -17.67 -15.02 -5.22
C SER A 345 -17.34 -15.74 -6.54
N VAL A 346 -16.22 -16.46 -6.60
CA VAL A 346 -15.71 -17.12 -7.81
C VAL A 346 -15.27 -18.56 -7.52
N ASN A 347 -15.13 -19.36 -8.58
CA ASN A 347 -14.57 -20.71 -8.47
C ASN A 347 -13.04 -20.68 -8.30
N GLU A 348 -12.42 -21.78 -7.85
CA GLU A 348 -10.98 -21.90 -7.60
C GLU A 348 -10.12 -21.48 -8.81
N HIS A 349 -10.52 -21.86 -10.02
CA HIS A 349 -9.82 -21.50 -11.27
C HIS A 349 -9.86 -20.01 -11.60
N GLN A 350 -10.80 -19.25 -11.03
CA GLN A 350 -11.02 -17.83 -11.29
C GLN A 350 -10.44 -16.93 -10.19
N GLN A 351 -9.95 -17.51 -9.07
CA GLN A 351 -9.43 -16.75 -7.92
C GLN A 351 -8.27 -15.81 -8.31
N GLY A 352 -7.36 -16.27 -9.18
CA GLY A 352 -6.28 -15.41 -9.67
C GLY A 352 -6.78 -14.23 -10.51
N GLN A 353 -7.82 -14.43 -11.29
CA GLN A 353 -8.41 -13.38 -12.15
C GLN A 353 -9.12 -12.32 -11.28
N VAL A 354 -9.90 -12.74 -10.29
CA VAL A 354 -10.61 -11.80 -9.39
C VAL A 354 -9.65 -11.06 -8.47
N ALA A 355 -8.57 -11.70 -8.01
CA ALA A 355 -7.51 -11.05 -7.27
C ALA A 355 -6.80 -9.97 -8.12
N GLY A 356 -6.58 -10.24 -9.41
CA GLY A 356 -6.07 -9.26 -10.37
C GLY A 356 -7.00 -8.07 -10.57
N LEU A 357 -8.32 -8.30 -10.66
CA LEU A 357 -9.32 -7.23 -10.73
C LEU A 357 -9.32 -6.38 -9.44
N ASN A 358 -9.25 -7.02 -8.28
CA ASN A 358 -9.16 -6.31 -7.01
C ASN A 358 -7.89 -5.45 -6.92
N SER A 359 -6.76 -5.99 -7.36
CA SER A 359 -5.49 -5.22 -7.41
C SER A 359 -5.61 -4.00 -8.32
N SER A 360 -6.34 -4.10 -9.43
CA SER A 360 -6.63 -2.97 -10.32
C SER A 360 -7.54 -1.93 -9.65
N ALA A 361 -8.57 -2.37 -8.92
CA ALA A 361 -9.46 -1.49 -8.17
C ALA A 361 -8.71 -0.73 -7.05
N LEU A 362 -7.88 -1.43 -6.28
CA LEU A 362 -7.01 -0.81 -5.27
C LEU A 362 -6.03 0.20 -5.90
N ALA A 363 -5.50 -0.11 -7.08
CA ALA A 363 -4.58 0.78 -7.79
C ALA A 363 -5.27 2.08 -8.27
N LEU A 364 -6.54 2.01 -8.71
CA LEU A 364 -7.35 3.20 -9.01
C LEU A 364 -7.50 4.09 -7.79
N GLY A 365 -7.80 3.52 -6.63
CA GLY A 365 -7.88 4.26 -5.38
C GLY A 365 -6.55 4.93 -5.00
N ARG A 366 -5.42 4.21 -5.12
CA ARG A 366 -4.08 4.77 -4.89
C ARG A 366 -3.69 5.88 -5.86
N MET A 367 -4.17 5.82 -7.09
CA MET A 367 -3.90 6.84 -8.11
C MET A 367 -4.71 8.11 -7.88
N THR A 368 -5.99 7.98 -7.53
CA THR A 368 -6.92 9.10 -7.44
C THR A 368 -6.98 9.73 -6.04
N GLY A 369 -6.77 8.92 -4.99
CA GLY A 369 -6.85 9.36 -3.59
C GLY A 369 -5.97 10.56 -3.25
N PRO A 370 -4.66 10.56 -3.60
CA PRO A 370 -3.77 11.68 -3.31
C PRO A 370 -4.25 12.99 -3.93
N LEU A 371 -4.64 12.99 -5.20
CA LEU A 371 -5.08 14.21 -5.90
C LEU A 371 -6.40 14.74 -5.34
N ILE A 372 -7.36 13.85 -5.09
CA ILE A 372 -8.66 14.25 -4.53
C ILE A 372 -8.45 14.75 -3.10
N GLY A 373 -7.69 14.04 -2.27
CA GLY A 373 -7.41 14.42 -0.90
C GLY A 373 -6.72 15.78 -0.80
N THR A 374 -5.59 15.95 -1.49
CA THR A 374 -4.83 17.21 -1.44
C THR A 374 -5.55 18.35 -2.16
N GLY A 375 -6.28 18.06 -3.24
CA GLY A 375 -7.11 19.04 -3.93
C GLY A 375 -8.23 19.59 -3.04
N LEU A 376 -8.95 18.72 -2.34
CA LEU A 376 -9.98 19.13 -1.37
C LEU A 376 -9.37 19.90 -0.20
N TYR A 377 -8.20 19.48 0.28
CA TYR A 377 -7.49 20.15 1.36
C TYR A 377 -7.14 21.60 1.00
N GLN A 378 -6.58 21.80 -0.19
CA GLN A 378 -6.14 23.12 -0.67
C GLN A 378 -7.31 24.02 -1.09
N SER A 379 -8.31 23.49 -1.80
CA SER A 379 -9.32 24.33 -2.50
C SER A 379 -10.64 24.50 -1.75
N VAL A 380 -10.95 23.62 -0.78
CA VAL A 380 -12.22 23.66 -0.03
C VAL A 380 -11.98 23.96 1.44
N SER A 381 -11.34 23.07 2.17
CA SER A 381 -10.94 23.27 3.57
C SER A 381 -10.02 22.14 4.06
N HIS A 382 -9.29 22.40 5.15
CA HIS A 382 -8.43 21.39 5.79
C HIS A 382 -9.22 20.16 6.28
N HIS A 383 -10.52 20.30 6.56
CA HIS A 383 -11.41 19.22 7.00
C HIS A 383 -12.04 18.44 5.83
N ALA A 384 -12.12 19.05 4.64
CA ALA A 384 -12.86 18.53 3.50
C ALA A 384 -12.44 17.11 3.06
N PRO A 385 -11.15 16.73 3.03
CA PRO A 385 -10.74 15.37 2.65
C PRO A 385 -11.35 14.29 3.56
N TYR A 386 -11.45 14.57 4.85
CA TYR A 386 -11.95 13.61 5.85
C TYR A 386 -13.48 13.51 5.83
N ILE A 387 -14.16 14.65 5.67
CA ILE A 387 -15.62 14.71 5.50
C ILE A 387 -16.01 13.98 4.20
N PHE A 388 -15.31 14.25 3.11
CA PHE A 388 -15.54 13.57 1.83
C PHE A 388 -15.32 12.07 1.96
N SER A 389 -14.19 11.64 2.54
CA SER A 389 -13.87 10.23 2.75
C SER A 389 -14.90 9.53 3.64
N GLY A 390 -15.31 10.17 4.73
CA GLY A 390 -16.38 9.67 5.59
C GLY A 390 -17.70 9.53 4.86
N GLY A 391 -18.08 10.55 4.06
CA GLY A 391 -19.28 10.55 3.22
C GLY A 391 -19.28 9.44 2.18
N VAL A 392 -18.15 9.21 1.52
CA VAL A 392 -17.96 8.08 0.56
C VAL A 392 -18.16 6.74 1.26
N LEU A 393 -17.56 6.54 2.45
CA LEU A 393 -17.70 5.29 3.21
C LEU A 393 -19.16 5.06 3.66
N VAL A 394 -19.88 6.11 4.07
CA VAL A 394 -21.30 6.03 4.39
C VAL A 394 -22.15 5.74 3.15
N ALA A 395 -21.86 6.37 2.01
CA ALA A 395 -22.56 6.08 0.76
C ALA A 395 -22.37 4.61 0.33
N LEU A 396 -21.18 4.03 0.57
CA LEU A 396 -20.92 2.61 0.32
C LEU A 396 -21.78 1.69 1.20
N LEU A 397 -22.18 2.09 2.41
CA LEU A 397 -23.14 1.32 3.22
C LEU A 397 -24.50 1.22 2.52
N ALA A 398 -24.97 2.30 1.90
CA ALA A 398 -26.21 2.28 1.12
C ALA A 398 -26.07 1.33 -0.09
N VAL A 399 -24.90 1.36 -0.78
CA VAL A 399 -24.64 0.44 -1.89
C VAL A 399 -24.66 -1.03 -1.42
N VAL A 400 -24.05 -1.35 -0.28
CA VAL A 400 -24.08 -2.71 0.28
C VAL A 400 -25.48 -3.14 0.66
N ALA A 401 -26.27 -2.23 1.29
CA ALA A 401 -27.63 -2.50 1.72
C ALA A 401 -28.59 -2.74 0.53
N LEU A 402 -28.44 -1.97 -0.54
CA LEU A 402 -29.28 -2.08 -1.74
C LEU A 402 -28.89 -3.29 -2.60
N ALA A 403 -27.58 -3.51 -2.80
CA ALA A 403 -27.10 -4.59 -3.64
C ALA A 403 -27.24 -5.98 -2.98
N ARG A 404 -27.34 -6.04 -1.64
CA ARG A 404 -27.41 -7.29 -0.85
C ARG A 404 -26.51 -8.39 -1.43
N PRO A 405 -25.20 -8.14 -1.62
CA PRO A 405 -24.34 -9.05 -2.32
C PRO A 405 -24.27 -10.38 -1.56
N GLN A 406 -24.82 -11.42 -2.18
CA GLN A 406 -24.76 -12.78 -1.60
C GLN A 406 -23.40 -13.40 -1.94
N VAL A 407 -22.73 -13.88 -0.92
CA VAL A 407 -21.52 -14.70 -1.05
C VAL A 407 -21.95 -16.14 -0.77
N ARG A 408 -21.50 -17.08 -1.60
CA ARG A 408 -21.73 -18.52 -1.35
C ARG A 408 -21.09 -18.86 0.00
N THR A 409 -21.89 -19.15 1.01
CA THR A 409 -21.39 -19.80 2.23
C THR A 409 -20.96 -21.21 1.86
N PRO A 410 -19.73 -21.64 2.24
CA PRO A 410 -19.38 -23.05 2.14
C PRO A 410 -20.41 -23.84 2.95
N ALA A 411 -20.88 -24.97 2.40
CA ALA A 411 -21.73 -25.88 3.15
C ALA A 411 -20.96 -26.31 4.42
N PRO A 412 -21.63 -26.37 5.59
CA PRO A 412 -21.00 -26.88 6.78
C PRO A 412 -20.59 -28.32 6.51
N GLY A 413 -19.25 -28.61 6.56
CA GLY A 413 -18.68 -29.93 6.48
C GLY A 413 -18.76 -30.66 7.82
#